data_d4b583f88722af38cb13593ab4261b13
#
_entry.id   d4b583f88722af38cb13593ab4261b13
#
_cell.length_a   1.000
_cell.length_b   1.000
_cell.length_c   1.000
_cell.angle_alpha   90.00
_cell.angle_beta   90.00
_cell.angle_gamma   90.00
#
_symmetry.space_group_name_H-M   'P 1'
#
loop_
_entity.id
_entity.type
_entity.pdbx_description
1 polymer ?
#
loop_
_entity_poly.entity_id
_entity_poly.type
_entity_poly.pdbx_seq_one_letter_code
_entity_poly.pdbx_strand_id
1 'polypeptide(L)'
;LLTSSAASDVYKRQGLIRAKVGDRYVKEKMISEDLNLGGEQSGHIILRDFTSSGDGIVVALQVLSILNRKKGKASDCLHLFSPLPQNLINFRVKERNILDHEDTKLFIKSCEEKVSEDGRIVVRMSGTEPLLRVMIESGNQHTIDELTESVTKYFS
;
A
#
# COMPACT_ATOMS: atom_id res chain seq x y z
N LEU A 1 -2.23 7.74 3.64
CA LEU A 1 -2.75 6.39 3.48
C LEU A 1 -1.66 5.39 3.26
N LEU A 2 -1.16 4.91 4.35
CA LEU A 2 -0.21 3.82 4.32
C LEU A 2 -0.98 2.54 4.04
N THR A 3 -0.63 1.88 2.97
CA THR A 3 -1.10 0.55 2.65
C THR A 3 -0.25 -0.53 3.33
N SER A 4 0.54 -0.17 4.31
CA SER A 4 1.29 -1.11 5.10
C SER A 4 0.46 -1.56 6.29
N SER A 5 0.54 -2.84 6.56
CA SER A 5 -0.07 -3.63 7.60
C SER A 5 0.04 -3.07 9.03
N ALA A 6 -0.13 -3.91 10.00
CA ALA A 6 -0.08 -3.71 11.44
C ALA A 6 0.90 -2.66 12.00
N ALA A 7 2.01 -2.38 11.30
CA ALA A 7 2.97 -1.35 11.73
C ALA A 7 2.37 0.08 11.76
N SER A 8 1.36 0.37 10.93
CA SER A 8 0.68 1.67 10.94
C SER A 8 -0.32 1.83 12.09
N ASP A 9 -0.77 0.72 12.68
CA ASP A 9 -1.67 0.74 13.84
C ASP A 9 -0.93 0.98 15.16
N VAL A 10 0.39 0.94 15.17
CA VAL A 10 1.22 1.16 16.36
C VAL A 10 1.16 2.60 16.87
N TYR A 11 0.85 3.57 16.00
CA TYR A 11 0.54 4.93 16.41
C TYR A 11 -0.92 5.06 16.86
N LYS A 12 -1.30 4.35 17.90
CA LYS A 12 -2.66 4.23 18.48
C LYS A 12 -3.37 5.54 18.87
N ARG A 13 -2.81 6.69 18.54
CA ARG A 13 -3.42 8.01 18.85
C ARG A 13 -3.87 8.79 17.62
N GLN A 14 -3.64 8.25 16.41
CA GLN A 14 -4.06 8.90 15.18
C GLN A 14 -4.94 7.93 14.38
N GLY A 15 -6.11 8.41 13.94
CA GLY A 15 -6.97 7.64 13.04
C GLY A 15 -6.27 7.45 11.70
N LEU A 16 -6.11 6.21 11.25
CA LEU A 16 -5.63 5.87 9.92
C LEU A 16 -6.81 5.48 9.03
N ILE A 17 -7.01 6.24 7.95
CA ILE A 17 -8.06 5.95 6.97
C ILE A 17 -7.40 5.42 5.71
N ARG A 18 -7.86 4.28 5.22
CA ARG A 18 -7.35 3.64 3.99
C ARG A 18 -8.19 4.04 2.78
N ALA A 19 -7.53 4.28 1.64
CA ALA A 19 -8.17 4.50 0.35
C ALA A 19 -7.74 3.45 -0.67
N LYS A 20 -8.40 3.42 -1.80
CA LYS A 20 -7.94 2.66 -2.96
C LYS A 20 -6.57 3.17 -3.42
N VAL A 21 -5.79 2.31 -4.08
CA VAL A 21 -4.47 2.67 -4.63
C VAL A 21 -4.64 3.73 -5.72
N GLY A 22 -3.88 4.79 -5.63
CA GLY A 22 -3.85 5.92 -6.55
C GLY A 22 -4.03 7.25 -5.82
N ASP A 23 -3.18 8.22 -6.12
CA ASP A 23 -3.12 9.56 -5.52
C ASP A 23 -4.46 10.30 -5.56
N ARG A 24 -5.22 10.12 -6.64
CA ARG A 24 -6.57 10.64 -6.78
C ARG A 24 -7.49 10.17 -5.66
N TYR A 25 -7.50 8.87 -5.33
CA TYR A 25 -8.35 8.32 -4.27
C TYR A 25 -7.90 8.77 -2.89
N VAL A 26 -6.59 8.92 -2.70
CA VAL A 26 -6.03 9.51 -1.48
C VAL A 26 -6.55 10.93 -1.30
N LYS A 27 -6.45 11.76 -2.34
CA LYS A 27 -6.91 13.15 -2.34
C LYS A 27 -8.43 13.25 -2.11
N GLU A 28 -9.23 12.46 -2.82
CA GLU A 28 -10.68 12.42 -2.65
C GLU A 28 -11.05 12.08 -1.19
N LYS A 29 -10.35 11.09 -0.60
CA LYS A 29 -10.58 10.70 0.80
C LYS A 29 -10.14 11.77 1.79
N MET A 30 -9.01 12.44 1.53
CA MET A 30 -8.54 13.57 2.35
C MET A 30 -9.56 14.71 2.37
N ILE A 31 -10.19 15.03 1.24
CA ILE A 31 -11.19 16.08 1.14
C ILE A 31 -12.46 15.70 1.90
N SER A 32 -12.97 14.46 1.67
CA SER A 32 -14.23 14.01 2.28
C SER A 32 -14.17 13.85 3.80
N GLU A 33 -13.00 13.56 4.35
CA GLU A 33 -12.78 13.32 5.78
C GLU A 33 -12.03 14.48 6.47
N ASP A 34 -11.80 15.57 5.75
CA ASP A 34 -11.05 16.75 6.23
C ASP A 34 -9.67 16.44 6.81
N LEU A 35 -8.88 15.62 6.07
CA LEU A 35 -7.55 15.16 6.49
C LEU A 35 -6.45 16.05 5.90
N ASN A 36 -5.40 16.31 6.67
CA ASN A 36 -4.28 17.17 6.29
C ASN A 36 -3.10 16.41 5.67
N LEU A 37 -2.97 15.12 5.99
CA LEU A 37 -1.86 14.28 5.53
C LEU A 37 -2.40 13.06 4.79
N GLY A 38 -1.93 12.83 3.59
CA GLY A 38 -2.16 11.62 2.83
C GLY A 38 -0.90 11.15 2.14
N GLY A 39 -0.85 9.86 1.78
CA GLY A 39 0.30 9.34 1.06
C GLY A 39 0.12 7.93 0.56
N GLU A 40 1.06 7.51 -0.27
CA GLU A 40 1.15 6.18 -0.84
C GLU A 40 2.52 5.56 -0.55
N GLN A 41 2.59 4.25 -0.51
CA GLN A 41 3.86 3.52 -0.33
C GLN A 41 4.87 3.82 -1.45
N SER A 42 4.40 4.26 -2.62
CA SER A 42 5.25 4.72 -3.73
C SER A 42 6.08 5.99 -3.41
N GLY A 43 5.85 6.61 -2.25
CA GLY A 43 6.52 7.84 -1.84
C GLY A 43 5.76 9.12 -2.21
N HIS A 44 4.58 9.01 -2.79
CA HIS A 44 3.73 10.16 -3.04
C HIS A 44 3.09 10.64 -1.73
N ILE A 45 3.36 11.87 -1.33
CA ILE A 45 2.86 12.46 -0.08
C ILE A 45 2.14 13.77 -0.39
N ILE A 46 0.96 13.96 0.19
CA ILE A 46 0.14 15.16 0.10
C ILE A 46 0.07 15.82 1.48
N LEU A 47 0.50 17.06 1.56
CA LEU A 47 0.43 17.91 2.75
C LEU A 47 -0.57 19.03 2.48
N ARG A 48 -1.85 18.81 2.79
CA ARG A 48 -2.95 19.68 2.39
C ARG A 48 -2.85 21.11 2.95
N ASP A 49 -2.20 21.28 4.09
CA ASP A 49 -1.97 22.60 4.68
C ASP A 49 -1.03 23.48 3.84
N PHE A 50 -0.25 22.88 2.95
CA PHE A 50 0.77 23.58 2.14
C PHE A 50 0.44 23.55 0.64
N THR A 51 -0.18 22.48 0.16
CA THR A 51 -0.46 22.29 -1.26
C THR A 51 -1.66 21.39 -1.49
N SER A 52 -2.36 21.61 -2.60
CA SER A 52 -3.52 20.80 -3.00
C SER A 52 -3.18 19.49 -3.73
N SER A 53 -1.89 19.25 -3.97
CA SER A 53 -1.38 18.05 -4.68
C SER A 53 -0.12 17.55 -4.02
N GLY A 54 0.36 16.36 -4.41
CA GLY A 54 1.68 15.89 -4.01
C GLY A 54 2.78 16.79 -4.55
N ASP A 55 3.59 17.34 -3.65
CA ASP A 55 4.73 18.20 -3.98
C ASP A 55 5.96 17.70 -3.21
N GLY A 56 6.88 17.06 -3.92
CA GLY A 56 8.08 16.45 -3.33
C GLY A 56 9.02 17.49 -2.71
N ILE A 57 9.03 18.75 -3.20
CA ILE A 57 9.89 19.81 -2.64
C ILE A 57 9.32 20.27 -1.31
N VAL A 58 8.00 20.50 -1.24
CA VAL A 58 7.32 20.86 0.00
C VAL A 58 7.51 19.77 1.07
N VAL A 59 7.34 18.51 0.69
CA VAL A 59 7.57 17.36 1.60
C VAL A 59 9.01 17.32 2.08
N ALA A 60 9.98 17.47 1.17
CA ALA A 60 11.40 17.48 1.53
C ALA A 60 11.74 18.60 2.53
N LEU A 61 11.24 19.81 2.30
CA LEU A 61 11.44 20.95 3.22
C LEU A 61 10.83 20.68 4.60
N GLN A 62 9.65 20.08 4.68
CA GLN A 62 9.03 19.69 5.95
C GLN A 62 9.86 18.63 6.69
N VAL A 63 10.33 17.60 5.98
CA VAL A 63 11.20 16.56 6.57
C VAL A 63 12.51 17.18 7.08
N LEU A 64 13.16 18.03 6.29
CA LEU A 64 14.37 18.73 6.72
C LEU A 64 14.14 19.63 7.95
N SER A 65 13.00 20.31 8.00
CA SER A 65 12.62 21.09 9.19
C SER A 65 12.47 20.23 10.45
N ILE A 66 11.88 19.04 10.32
CA ILE A 66 11.75 18.08 11.43
C ILE A 66 13.14 17.57 11.88
N LEU A 67 13.99 17.19 10.93
CA LEU A 67 15.34 16.71 11.22
C LEU A 67 16.19 17.78 11.93
N ASN A 68 16.10 19.02 11.47
CA ASN A 68 16.80 20.14 12.10
C ASN A 68 16.35 20.39 13.56
N ARG A 69 15.05 20.25 13.82
CA ARG A 69 14.51 20.38 15.18
C ARG A 69 14.91 19.21 16.08
N LYS A 70 14.91 17.99 15.56
CA LYS A 70 15.26 16.77 16.33
C LYS A 70 16.75 16.61 16.58
N LYS A 71 17.61 17.30 15.82
CA LYS A 71 19.09 17.25 15.92
C LYS A 71 19.65 15.81 15.87
N GLY A 72 18.98 14.90 15.18
CA GLY A 72 19.37 13.50 15.03
C GLY A 72 19.81 13.18 13.59
N LYS A 73 20.40 12.01 13.40
CA LYS A 73 20.65 11.49 12.05
C LYS A 73 19.32 11.16 11.37
N ALA A 74 19.23 11.37 10.05
CA ALA A 74 18.04 11.07 9.29
C ALA A 74 17.62 9.58 9.42
N SER A 75 18.57 8.65 9.40
CA SER A 75 18.34 7.23 9.63
C SER A 75 17.60 6.94 10.93
N ASP A 76 17.97 7.64 12.00
CA ASP A 76 17.41 7.38 13.34
C ASP A 76 16.04 8.04 13.52
N CYS A 77 15.86 9.19 12.87
CA CYS A 77 14.62 9.96 12.96
C CYS A 77 13.51 9.44 12.04
N LEU A 78 13.87 8.83 10.92
CA LEU A 78 12.94 8.42 9.86
C LEU A 78 12.68 6.91 9.82
N HIS A 79 13.44 6.11 10.56
CA HIS A 79 13.17 4.67 10.69
C HIS A 79 12.06 4.46 11.71
N LEU A 80 10.80 4.55 11.27
CA LEU A 80 9.64 4.49 12.15
C LEU A 80 9.09 3.07 12.34
N PHE A 81 9.33 2.18 11.38
CA PHE A 81 8.89 0.79 11.40
C PHE A 81 9.71 -0.06 10.42
N SER A 82 9.71 -1.36 10.63
CA SER A 82 10.24 -2.32 9.65
C SER A 82 9.12 -2.80 8.74
N PRO A 83 9.24 -2.63 7.41
CA PRO A 83 8.23 -3.13 6.48
C PRO A 83 8.15 -4.66 6.55
N LEU A 84 6.96 -5.21 6.38
CA LEU A 84 6.80 -6.65 6.25
C LEU A 84 7.37 -7.13 4.90
N PRO A 85 7.88 -8.36 4.85
CA PRO A 85 8.22 -9.00 3.59
C PRO A 85 7.03 -8.98 2.62
N GLN A 86 7.31 -8.70 1.35
CA GLN A 86 6.28 -8.69 0.32
C GLN A 86 6.82 -9.26 -1.00
N ASN A 87 5.93 -9.87 -1.77
CA ASN A 87 6.19 -10.29 -3.14
C ASN A 87 5.21 -9.62 -4.10
N LEU A 88 5.70 -9.09 -5.22
CA LEU A 88 4.91 -8.44 -6.27
C LEU A 88 5.05 -9.23 -7.57
N ILE A 89 3.94 -9.76 -8.06
CA ILE A 89 3.88 -10.59 -9.26
C ILE A 89 2.99 -9.89 -10.30
N ASN A 90 3.43 -9.93 -11.55
CA ASN A 90 2.67 -9.38 -12.67
C ASN A 90 2.34 -10.51 -13.65
N PHE A 91 1.04 -10.69 -13.94
CA PHE A 91 0.56 -11.64 -14.92
C PHE A 91 0.03 -10.91 -16.16
N ARG A 92 0.46 -11.33 -17.33
CA ARG A 92 -0.14 -10.84 -18.57
C ARG A 92 -1.47 -11.56 -18.80
N VAL A 93 -2.56 -10.81 -18.74
CA VAL A 93 -3.91 -11.38 -18.91
C VAL A 93 -4.51 -10.94 -20.24
N LYS A 94 -5.27 -11.84 -20.86
CA LYS A 94 -5.99 -11.57 -22.10
C LYS A 94 -7.30 -10.81 -21.85
N GLU A 95 -7.93 -11.08 -20.72
CA GLU A 95 -9.24 -10.55 -20.35
C GLU A 95 -9.10 -9.53 -19.20
N ARG A 96 -9.57 -8.30 -19.44
CA ARG A 96 -9.53 -7.23 -18.42
C ARG A 96 -10.53 -7.46 -17.29
N ASN A 97 -11.57 -8.25 -17.52
CA ASN A 97 -12.63 -8.57 -16.58
C ASN A 97 -12.38 -9.86 -15.76
N ILE A 98 -11.15 -10.41 -15.78
CA ILE A 98 -10.80 -11.63 -15.04
C ILE A 98 -11.17 -11.56 -13.56
N LEU A 99 -11.11 -10.36 -12.96
CA LEU A 99 -11.47 -10.13 -11.56
C LEU A 99 -12.99 -10.14 -11.30
N ASP A 100 -13.81 -10.09 -12.35
CA ASP A 100 -15.27 -10.11 -12.22
C ASP A 100 -15.82 -11.56 -12.18
N HIS A 101 -15.02 -12.55 -12.58
CA HIS A 101 -15.39 -13.95 -12.57
C HIS A 101 -15.55 -14.48 -11.14
N GLU A 102 -16.60 -15.22 -10.90
CA GLU A 102 -16.90 -15.74 -9.55
C GLU A 102 -15.81 -16.68 -9.04
N ASP A 103 -15.26 -17.55 -9.89
CA ASP A 103 -14.16 -18.45 -9.52
C ASP A 103 -12.92 -17.68 -9.09
N THR A 104 -12.62 -16.56 -9.78
CA THR A 104 -11.49 -15.68 -9.42
C THR A 104 -11.73 -14.98 -8.09
N LYS A 105 -12.95 -14.50 -7.84
CA LYS A 105 -13.31 -13.89 -6.56
C LYS A 105 -13.19 -14.88 -5.41
N LEU A 106 -13.70 -16.11 -5.60
CA LEU A 106 -13.59 -17.18 -4.60
C LEU A 106 -12.12 -17.55 -4.34
N PHE A 107 -11.32 -17.66 -5.39
CA PHE A 107 -9.90 -17.92 -5.25
C PHE A 107 -9.19 -16.81 -4.47
N ILE A 108 -9.41 -15.54 -4.82
CA ILE A 108 -8.81 -14.40 -4.10
C ILE A 108 -9.23 -14.41 -2.63
N LYS A 109 -10.52 -14.64 -2.34
CA LYS A 109 -11.01 -14.74 -0.97
C LYS A 109 -10.31 -15.85 -0.18
N SER A 110 -10.10 -17.02 -0.80
CA SER A 110 -9.36 -18.12 -0.16
C SER A 110 -7.89 -17.75 0.14
N CYS A 111 -7.29 -16.92 -0.70
CA CYS A 111 -5.94 -16.38 -0.46
C CYS A 111 -5.94 -15.35 0.68
N GLU A 112 -6.96 -14.48 0.75
CA GLU A 112 -7.12 -13.51 1.84
C GLU A 112 -7.26 -14.21 3.19
N GLU A 113 -8.01 -15.30 3.26
CA GLU A 113 -8.18 -16.11 4.48
C GLU A 113 -6.87 -16.76 4.96
N LYS A 114 -5.96 -17.09 4.02
CA LYS A 114 -4.65 -17.69 4.35
C LYS A 114 -3.61 -16.70 4.83
N VAL A 115 -3.71 -15.44 4.43
CA VAL A 115 -2.70 -14.42 4.78
C VAL A 115 -2.70 -14.11 6.29
N SER A 116 -3.77 -14.44 7.01
CA SER A 116 -3.96 -14.13 8.43
C SER A 116 -4.06 -12.62 8.76
N GLU A 117 -4.14 -12.29 10.07
CA GLU A 117 -4.37 -10.91 10.52
C GLU A 117 -3.17 -9.97 10.33
N ASP A 118 -1.96 -10.52 10.20
CA ASP A 118 -0.69 -9.77 10.08
C ASP A 118 -0.19 -9.60 8.64
N GLY A 119 -1.00 -10.00 7.66
CA GLY A 119 -0.67 -9.89 6.25
C GLY A 119 -1.82 -9.40 5.38
N ARG A 120 -1.59 -9.38 4.08
CA ARG A 120 -2.62 -9.06 3.07
C ARG A 120 -2.22 -9.51 1.68
N ILE A 121 -3.24 -9.72 0.84
CA ILE A 121 -3.07 -9.84 -0.59
C ILE A 121 -3.81 -8.69 -1.29
N VAL A 122 -3.22 -8.12 -2.32
CA VAL A 122 -3.84 -7.09 -3.16
C VAL A 122 -3.77 -7.53 -4.61
N VAL A 123 -4.93 -7.73 -5.21
CA VAL A 123 -5.06 -8.14 -6.62
C VAL A 123 -5.75 -7.03 -7.38
N ARG A 124 -5.12 -6.53 -8.45
CA ARG A 124 -5.69 -5.43 -9.25
C ARG A 124 -5.21 -5.44 -10.68
N MET A 125 -6.01 -4.92 -11.58
CA MET A 125 -5.58 -4.63 -12.95
C MET A 125 -4.65 -3.41 -12.98
N SER A 126 -3.67 -3.44 -13.86
CA SER A 126 -2.91 -2.23 -14.22
C SER A 126 -3.81 -1.27 -15.01
N GLY A 127 -3.71 0.03 -14.70
CA GLY A 127 -4.49 1.06 -15.41
C GLY A 127 -4.04 1.27 -16.86
N THR A 128 -2.77 1.03 -17.17
CA THR A 128 -2.14 1.36 -18.46
C THR A 128 -1.78 0.14 -19.29
N GLU A 129 -1.58 -1.03 -18.68
CA GLU A 129 -1.09 -2.25 -19.32
C GLU A 129 -2.08 -3.41 -19.11
N PRO A 130 -2.11 -4.41 -20.00
CA PRO A 130 -2.92 -5.62 -19.82
C PRO A 130 -2.25 -6.58 -18.80
N LEU A 131 -2.00 -6.06 -17.60
CA LEU A 131 -1.35 -6.78 -16.52
C LEU A 131 -2.26 -6.86 -15.29
N LEU A 132 -2.38 -8.06 -14.75
CA LEU A 132 -2.89 -8.30 -13.41
C LEU A 132 -1.71 -8.20 -12.44
N ARG A 133 -1.82 -7.35 -11.46
CA ARG A 133 -0.81 -7.15 -10.41
C ARG A 133 -1.29 -7.79 -9.12
N VAL A 134 -0.48 -8.69 -8.58
CA VAL A 134 -0.73 -9.35 -7.31
C VAL A 134 0.41 -9.00 -6.36
N MET A 135 0.06 -8.45 -5.21
CA MET A 135 0.98 -8.17 -4.12
C MET A 135 0.57 -8.99 -2.90
N ILE A 136 1.51 -9.74 -2.37
CA ILE A 136 1.36 -10.56 -1.17
C ILE A 136 2.31 -10.02 -0.11
N GLU A 137 1.81 -9.71 1.07
CA GLU A 137 2.58 -9.19 2.21
C GLU A 137 2.20 -10.01 3.45
N SER A 138 3.18 -10.49 4.19
CA SER A 138 2.97 -11.21 5.45
C SER A 138 4.21 -11.17 6.32
N GLY A 139 4.04 -11.27 7.64
CA GLY A 139 5.15 -11.49 8.58
C GLY A 139 5.81 -12.86 8.42
N ASN A 140 5.16 -13.81 7.76
CA ASN A 140 5.65 -15.17 7.55
C ASN A 140 6.06 -15.40 6.09
N GLN A 141 7.35 -15.61 5.84
CA GLN A 141 7.89 -15.88 4.51
C GLN A 141 7.28 -17.13 3.86
N HIS A 142 7.03 -18.19 4.63
CA HIS A 142 6.41 -19.41 4.11
C HIS A 142 5.02 -19.15 3.52
N THR A 143 4.21 -18.33 4.18
CA THR A 143 2.89 -17.92 3.68
C THR A 143 3.01 -17.15 2.34
N ILE A 144 4.02 -16.27 2.22
CA ILE A 144 4.29 -15.56 0.96
C ILE A 144 4.63 -16.54 -0.16
N ASP A 145 5.50 -17.51 0.12
CA ASP A 145 5.97 -18.49 -0.86
C ASP A 145 4.82 -19.40 -1.34
N GLU A 146 4.02 -19.93 -0.41
CA GLU A 146 2.84 -20.75 -0.73
C GLU A 146 1.80 -20.00 -1.56
N LEU A 147 1.49 -18.76 -1.17
CA LEU A 147 0.53 -17.95 -1.90
C LEU A 147 1.08 -17.52 -3.26
N THR A 148 2.38 -17.25 -3.35
CA THR A 148 3.05 -16.95 -4.62
C THR A 148 2.91 -18.13 -5.61
N GLU A 149 3.14 -19.36 -5.15
CA GLU A 149 2.97 -20.56 -5.96
C GLU A 149 1.51 -20.75 -6.39
N SER A 150 0.58 -20.62 -5.43
CA SER A 150 -0.86 -20.78 -5.67
C SER A 150 -1.38 -19.77 -6.70
N VAL A 151 -1.02 -18.49 -6.55
CA VAL A 151 -1.39 -17.40 -7.45
C VAL A 151 -0.76 -17.59 -8.84
N THR A 152 0.51 -18.02 -8.89
CA THR A 152 1.18 -18.30 -10.15
C THR A 152 0.49 -19.43 -10.90
N LYS A 153 0.13 -20.52 -10.22
CA LYS A 153 -0.59 -21.63 -10.83
C LYS A 153 -1.99 -21.26 -11.33
N TYR A 154 -2.67 -20.34 -10.64
CA TYR A 154 -4.03 -19.94 -11.00
C TYR A 154 -4.06 -18.98 -12.21
N PHE A 155 -3.13 -18.02 -12.29
CA PHE A 155 -3.13 -16.98 -13.31
C PHE A 155 -2.15 -17.22 -14.49
N SER A 156 -1.36 -18.28 -14.49
CA SER A 156 -0.52 -18.70 -15.63
C SER A 156 -1.28 -19.63 -16.54
#